data_2be3a423c176b6537dc8386c10215ae0
#
_entry.id   2be3a423c176b6537dc8386c10215ae0
#
_cell.length_a   1.000
_cell.length_b   1.000
_cell.length_c   1.000
_cell.angle_alpha   90.00
_cell.angle_beta   90.00
_cell.angle_gamma   90.00
#
_symmetry.space_group_name_H-M   'P 1'
#
loop_
_entity.id
_entity.type
_entity.pdbx_description
1 polymer ?
#
loop_
_entity_poly.entity_id
_entity_poly.type
_entity_poly.pdbx_seq_one_letter_code
_entity_poly.pdbx_strand_id
1 'polypeptide(L)'
;MAIRTQQSISGFIATDPQLTYTERGEARLYARFGQENYRREQDGSFTKGEPTFGNLVMYRATAERAHERFAKGDNFVAEGYAHDYSYERAGQHIDGEEFVAKKIGHDTARTRYDVDRTPRRAGVTAEREGPTREQNHPFDAPQTRPAADTPVLGH
;
A
#
# COMPACT_ATOMS: atom_id res chain seq x y z
N MET A 1 -25.51 -7.05 6.70
CA MET A 1 -24.15 -6.74 7.15
C MET A 1 -23.53 -5.72 6.22
N ALA A 2 -22.99 -4.68 6.77
CA ALA A 2 -22.44 -3.59 5.96
C ALA A 2 -20.97 -3.84 5.66
N ILE A 3 -20.57 -3.52 4.44
CA ILE A 3 -19.17 -3.58 4.03
C ILE A 3 -18.45 -2.38 4.63
N ARG A 4 -17.30 -2.64 5.24
CA ARG A 4 -16.47 -1.56 5.76
C ARG A 4 -15.57 -1.05 4.64
N THR A 5 -15.54 0.25 4.49
CA THR A 5 -14.73 0.88 3.44
C THR A 5 -13.68 1.78 4.07
N GLN A 6 -12.64 2.06 3.30
CA GLN A 6 -11.54 2.90 3.73
C GLN A 6 -11.19 3.89 2.64
N GLN A 7 -10.54 4.97 3.01
CA GLN A 7 -10.04 5.92 2.04
C GLN A 7 -8.89 5.30 1.25
N SER A 8 -8.84 5.63 -0.02
CA SER A 8 -7.78 5.13 -0.87
C SER A 8 -7.30 6.21 -1.81
N ILE A 9 -6.07 6.04 -2.27
CA ILE A 9 -5.53 6.82 -3.38
C ILE A 9 -4.87 5.86 -4.36
N SER A 10 -4.73 6.32 -5.59
CA SER A 10 -3.94 5.59 -6.59
C SER A 10 -3.13 6.60 -7.38
N GLY A 11 -2.08 6.11 -8.03
CA GLY A 11 -1.21 6.95 -8.80
C GLY A 11 0.08 6.21 -9.13
N PHE A 12 1.15 6.99 -9.31
CA PHE A 12 2.46 6.42 -9.59
C PHE A 12 3.48 6.93 -8.58
N ILE A 13 4.50 6.13 -8.35
CA ILE A 13 5.61 6.52 -7.47
C ILE A 13 6.51 7.47 -8.24
N ALA A 14 6.62 8.70 -7.77
CA ALA A 14 7.30 9.75 -8.51
C ALA A 14 8.78 9.89 -8.16
N THR A 15 9.19 9.40 -6.98
CA THR A 15 10.59 9.43 -6.56
C THR A 15 10.97 8.06 -6.02
N ASP A 16 12.26 7.79 -5.95
CA ASP A 16 12.72 6.54 -5.35
C ASP A 16 12.30 6.50 -3.88
N PRO A 17 11.65 5.41 -3.45
CA PRO A 17 11.24 5.31 -2.05
C PRO A 17 12.46 5.30 -1.12
N GLN A 18 12.34 6.04 -0.03
CA GLN A 18 13.43 6.16 0.93
C GLN A 18 13.01 5.58 2.27
N LEU A 19 13.77 4.61 2.74
CA LEU A 19 13.51 3.93 3.99
C LEU A 19 14.40 4.50 5.07
N THR A 20 13.79 4.97 6.15
CA THR A 20 14.51 5.47 7.32
C THR A 20 13.92 4.81 8.55
N TYR A 21 14.53 5.09 9.70
CA TYR A 21 14.03 4.56 10.96
C TYR A 21 13.79 5.71 11.91
N THR A 22 12.66 5.66 12.62
CA THR A 22 12.32 6.69 13.59
C THR A 22 13.18 6.54 14.85
N GLU A 23 13.05 7.48 15.77
CA GLU A 23 13.76 7.42 17.03
C GLU A 23 13.41 6.17 17.83
N ARG A 24 12.21 5.63 17.61
CA ARG A 24 11.80 4.40 18.27
C ARG A 24 12.29 3.14 17.54
N GLY A 25 13.01 3.32 16.44
CA GLY A 25 13.50 2.19 15.67
C GLY A 25 12.47 1.62 14.69
N GLU A 26 11.37 2.31 14.46
CA GLU A 26 10.36 1.85 13.51
C GLU A 26 10.72 2.27 12.09
N ALA A 27 10.49 1.37 11.15
CA ALA A 27 10.73 1.68 9.75
C ALA A 27 9.73 2.74 9.27
N ARG A 28 10.20 3.66 8.45
CA ARG A 28 9.38 4.68 7.82
C ARG A 28 9.80 4.81 6.38
N LEU A 29 8.85 4.66 5.48
CA LEU A 29 9.12 4.82 4.05
C LEU A 29 8.48 6.10 3.56
N TYR A 30 9.25 6.86 2.81
CA TYR A 30 8.75 8.10 2.20
C TYR A 30 8.98 8.05 0.70
N ALA A 31 7.97 8.46 -0.04
CA ALA A 31 8.09 8.66 -1.48
C ALA A 31 7.12 9.75 -1.89
N ARG A 32 7.47 10.45 -2.96
CA ARG A 32 6.53 11.36 -3.57
C ARG A 32 5.73 10.59 -4.59
N PHE A 33 4.44 10.84 -4.65
CA PHE A 33 3.58 10.19 -5.64
C PHE A 33 2.94 11.23 -6.52
N GLY A 34 2.51 10.79 -7.72
CA GLY A 34 1.79 11.64 -8.64
C GLY A 34 0.49 11.01 -9.05
N GLN A 35 -0.46 11.85 -9.37
CA GLN A 35 -1.75 11.42 -9.90
C GLN A 35 -1.97 12.12 -11.24
N GLU A 36 -2.27 11.32 -12.26
CA GLU A 36 -2.53 11.87 -13.58
C GLU A 36 -3.89 12.57 -13.57
N ASN A 37 -3.96 13.70 -14.22
CA ASN A 37 -5.18 14.46 -14.36
C ASN A 37 -5.57 14.51 -15.84
N TYR A 38 -6.84 14.26 -16.12
CA TYR A 38 -7.36 14.32 -17.48
C TYR A 38 -8.55 15.25 -17.50
N ARG A 39 -8.61 16.09 -18.53
CA ARG A 39 -9.72 16.99 -18.75
C ARG A 39 -10.50 16.50 -19.95
N ARG A 40 -11.82 16.39 -19.79
CA ARG A 40 -12.68 16.02 -20.90
C ARG A 40 -12.93 17.23 -21.77
N GLU A 41 -12.66 17.10 -23.06
CA GLU A 41 -12.90 18.15 -24.01
C GLU A 41 -14.33 18.09 -24.54
N GLN A 42 -14.74 19.16 -25.24
CA GLN A 42 -16.11 19.23 -25.76
C GLN A 42 -16.39 18.15 -26.79
N ASP A 43 -15.39 17.69 -27.51
CA ASP A 43 -15.56 16.65 -28.52
C ASP A 43 -15.55 15.25 -27.96
N GLY A 44 -15.49 15.12 -26.62
CA GLY A 44 -15.48 13.80 -25.96
C GLY A 44 -14.11 13.23 -25.75
N SER A 45 -13.05 13.84 -26.31
CA SER A 45 -11.70 13.37 -26.09
C SER A 45 -11.20 13.84 -24.72
N PHE A 46 -10.04 13.31 -24.30
CA PHE A 46 -9.42 13.69 -23.04
C PHE A 46 -8.07 14.31 -23.29
N THR A 47 -7.78 15.39 -22.59
CA THR A 47 -6.48 16.04 -22.62
C THR A 47 -5.79 15.78 -21.29
N LYS A 48 -4.54 15.31 -21.35
CA LYS A 48 -3.75 15.07 -20.16
C LYS A 48 -3.23 16.39 -19.61
N GLY A 49 -3.58 16.65 -18.36
CA GLY A 49 -3.11 17.86 -17.66
C GLY A 49 -1.87 17.60 -16.86
N GLU A 50 -1.52 18.59 -16.05
CA GLU A 50 -0.38 18.46 -15.15
C GLU A 50 -0.72 17.47 -14.04
N PRO A 51 0.19 16.57 -13.67
CA PRO A 51 -0.08 15.66 -12.55
C PRO A 51 -0.15 16.41 -11.24
N THR A 52 -0.92 15.88 -10.32
CA THR A 52 -0.93 16.33 -8.94
C THR A 52 0.08 15.51 -8.16
N PHE A 53 0.90 16.15 -7.36
CA PHE A 53 1.92 15.45 -6.57
C PHE A 53 1.60 15.55 -5.10
N GLY A 54 1.95 14.50 -4.36
CA GLY A 54 1.75 14.47 -2.93
C GLY A 54 2.81 13.62 -2.25
N ASN A 55 2.73 13.57 -0.93
CA ASN A 55 3.68 12.81 -0.13
C ASN A 55 3.02 11.51 0.33
N LEU A 56 3.73 10.42 0.18
CA LEU A 56 3.27 9.09 0.57
C LEU A 56 4.18 8.56 1.66
N VAL A 57 3.60 8.16 2.78
CA VAL A 57 4.36 7.70 3.92
C VAL A 57 3.75 6.40 4.42
N MET A 58 4.59 5.48 4.85
CA MET A 58 4.12 4.26 5.48
C MET A 58 5.11 3.83 6.56
N TYR A 59 4.66 2.97 7.45
CA TYR A 59 5.43 2.62 8.64
C TYR A 59 5.53 1.12 8.84
N ARG A 60 6.52 0.69 9.57
CA ARG A 60 6.68 -0.67 10.06
C ARG A 60 6.76 -1.69 8.92
N ALA A 61 6.05 -2.80 9.03
CA ALA A 61 6.14 -3.85 8.04
C ALA A 61 5.73 -3.39 6.65
N THR A 62 4.71 -2.55 6.55
CA THR A 62 4.30 -2.01 5.26
C THR A 62 5.44 -1.22 4.62
N ALA A 63 6.16 -0.41 5.42
CA ALA A 63 7.28 0.36 4.90
C ALA A 63 8.39 -0.57 4.39
N GLU A 64 8.73 -1.59 5.16
CA GLU A 64 9.80 -2.51 4.78
C GLU A 64 9.46 -3.29 3.53
N ARG A 65 8.23 -3.80 3.46
CA ARG A 65 7.80 -4.57 2.29
C ARG A 65 7.69 -3.69 1.04
N ALA A 66 7.17 -2.49 1.21
CA ALA A 66 7.05 -1.58 0.07
C ALA A 66 8.42 -1.17 -0.45
N HIS A 67 9.39 -0.98 0.45
CA HIS A 67 10.74 -0.64 0.02
C HIS A 67 11.35 -1.75 -0.86
N GLU A 68 11.02 -3.00 -0.54
CA GLU A 68 11.50 -4.13 -1.34
C GLU A 68 10.83 -4.24 -2.69
N ARG A 69 9.58 -3.78 -2.79
CA ARG A 69 8.73 -4.15 -3.93
C ARG A 69 8.33 -3.00 -4.83
N PHE A 70 8.55 -1.76 -4.40
CA PHE A 70 8.17 -0.59 -5.19
C PHE A 70 9.38 0.19 -5.63
N ALA A 71 9.30 0.71 -6.83
CA ALA A 71 10.34 1.55 -7.41
C ALA A 71 9.69 2.74 -8.06
N LYS A 72 10.49 3.77 -8.32
CA LYS A 72 10.05 4.94 -9.04
C LYS A 72 9.41 4.52 -10.37
N GLY A 73 8.24 5.06 -10.65
CA GLY A 73 7.50 4.76 -11.86
C GLY A 73 6.40 3.72 -11.69
N ASP A 74 6.41 2.98 -10.59
CA ASP A 74 5.40 1.95 -10.36
C ASP A 74 4.03 2.57 -10.12
N ASN A 75 3.00 1.92 -10.64
CA ASN A 75 1.62 2.31 -10.37
C ASN A 75 1.11 1.57 -9.15
N PHE A 76 0.41 2.29 -8.29
CA PHE A 76 -0.01 1.73 -7.00
C PHE A 76 -1.43 2.11 -6.64
N VAL A 77 -1.99 1.33 -5.72
CA VAL A 77 -3.22 1.64 -5.01
C VAL A 77 -2.90 1.52 -3.53
N ALA A 78 -3.31 2.48 -2.75
CA ALA A 78 -3.03 2.47 -1.31
C ALA A 78 -4.27 2.80 -0.52
N GLU A 79 -4.39 2.17 0.63
CA GLU A 79 -5.46 2.41 1.58
C GLU A 79 -4.86 3.05 2.82
N GLY A 80 -5.52 4.06 3.36
CA GLY A 80 -5.03 4.73 4.55
C GLY A 80 -5.79 6.01 4.84
N TYR A 81 -5.07 7.06 5.18
CA TYR A 81 -5.72 8.32 5.52
C TYR A 81 -4.79 9.49 5.21
N ALA A 82 -5.39 10.64 4.95
CA ALA A 82 -4.65 11.88 4.76
C ALA A 82 -4.33 12.47 6.14
N HIS A 83 -3.15 13.03 6.25
CA HIS A 83 -2.67 13.61 7.50
C HIS A 83 -2.03 14.96 7.19
N ASP A 84 -2.55 15.99 7.84
CA ASP A 84 -1.97 17.34 7.71
C ASP A 84 -0.86 17.50 8.73
N TYR A 85 0.19 18.19 8.33
CA TYR A 85 1.26 18.51 9.25
C TYR A 85 1.66 19.96 9.06
N SER A 86 2.25 20.52 10.10
CA SER A 86 2.83 21.84 10.00
C SER A 86 4.08 21.91 10.88
N TYR A 87 5.02 22.72 10.46
CA TYR A 87 6.24 22.93 11.23
C TYR A 87 6.82 24.27 10.85
N GLU A 88 7.77 24.74 11.66
CA GLU A 88 8.47 25.98 11.38
C GLU A 88 9.91 25.68 11.05
N ARG A 89 10.39 26.34 10.02
CA ARG A 89 11.77 26.18 9.57
C ARG A 89 12.29 27.55 9.16
N ALA A 90 13.38 27.97 9.77
CA ALA A 90 14.01 29.24 9.46
C ALA A 90 13.03 30.41 9.58
N GLY A 91 12.15 30.37 10.59
CA GLY A 91 11.17 31.43 10.81
C GLY A 91 9.95 31.37 9.91
N GLN A 92 9.85 30.38 9.04
CA GLN A 92 8.71 30.23 8.14
C GLN A 92 7.81 29.10 8.61
N HIS A 93 6.51 29.36 8.54
CA HIS A 93 5.51 28.33 8.85
C HIS A 93 5.25 27.52 7.59
N ILE A 94 5.43 26.21 7.69
CA ILE A 94 5.26 25.31 6.56
C ILE A 94 4.14 24.32 6.87
N ASP A 95 3.13 24.32 6.01
CA ASP A 95 2.03 23.36 6.08
C ASP A 95 2.18 22.35 4.96
N GLY A 96 1.79 21.12 5.24
CA GLY A 96 1.80 20.09 4.22
C GLY A 96 0.78 19.03 4.50
N GLU A 97 0.62 18.14 3.53
CA GLU A 97 -0.29 17.03 3.63
C GLU A 97 0.42 15.78 3.13
N GLU A 98 0.20 14.69 3.82
CA GLU A 98 0.74 13.41 3.40
C GLU A 98 -0.34 12.36 3.50
N PHE A 99 -0.25 11.33 2.66
CA PHE A 99 -1.14 10.18 2.78
C PHE A 99 -0.37 9.08 3.49
N VAL A 100 -0.92 8.63 4.62
CA VAL A 100 -0.32 7.55 5.39
C VAL A 100 -0.96 6.26 4.92
N ALA A 101 -0.19 5.44 4.21
CA ALA A 101 -0.69 4.20 3.64
C ALA A 101 -0.56 3.08 4.67
N LYS A 102 -1.67 2.45 5.00
CA LYS A 102 -1.66 1.27 5.86
C LYS A 102 -1.51 0.01 5.05
N LYS A 103 -1.98 0.02 3.81
CA LYS A 103 -1.84 -1.08 2.87
C LYS A 103 -1.53 -0.50 1.51
N ILE A 104 -0.73 -1.21 0.74
CA ILE A 104 -0.35 -0.74 -0.59
C ILE A 104 -0.14 -1.95 -1.49
N GLY A 105 -0.51 -1.80 -2.73
CA GLY A 105 -0.31 -2.82 -3.73
C GLY A 105 -0.10 -2.19 -5.09
N HIS A 106 0.38 -2.98 -6.02
CA HIS A 106 0.50 -2.52 -7.40
C HIS A 106 -0.87 -2.49 -8.05
N ASP A 107 -1.05 -1.53 -8.95
CA ASP A 107 -2.28 -1.45 -9.74
C ASP A 107 -2.26 -2.61 -10.73
N THR A 108 -3.17 -3.54 -10.56
CA THR A 108 -3.18 -4.80 -11.31
C THR A 108 -3.26 -4.59 -12.81
N ALA A 109 -4.05 -3.61 -13.25
CA ALA A 109 -4.26 -3.40 -14.68
C ALA A 109 -3.05 -2.77 -15.35
N ARG A 110 -2.17 -2.14 -14.58
CA ARG A 110 -1.03 -1.39 -15.10
C ARG A 110 0.31 -2.01 -14.76
N THR A 111 0.31 -3.15 -14.10
CA THR A 111 1.54 -3.77 -13.62
C THR A 111 1.55 -5.24 -13.99
N ARG A 112 2.67 -5.70 -14.52
CA ARG A 112 2.88 -7.12 -14.76
C ARG A 112 3.68 -7.69 -13.61
N TYR A 113 3.20 -8.78 -13.02
CA TYR A 113 3.91 -9.40 -11.93
C TYR A 113 3.38 -10.82 -11.72
N ASP A 114 4.17 -11.60 -11.04
CA ASP A 114 3.77 -12.95 -10.64
C ASP A 114 3.42 -12.93 -9.18
N VAL A 115 2.44 -13.74 -8.79
CA VAL A 115 2.02 -13.82 -7.41
C VAL A 115 2.53 -15.12 -6.81
N ASP A 116 3.32 -15.00 -5.78
CA ASP A 116 3.79 -16.14 -5.02
C ASP A 116 2.75 -16.42 -3.94
N ARG A 117 2.05 -17.55 -4.09
CA ARG A 117 0.96 -17.93 -3.19
C ARG A 117 1.39 -18.85 -2.08
N THR A 118 2.70 -19.02 -1.94
CA THR A 118 3.22 -19.84 -0.84
C THR A 118 2.80 -19.20 0.49
N PRO A 119 2.21 -19.98 1.41
CA PRO A 119 1.82 -19.39 2.68
C PRO A 119 3.00 -18.80 3.43
N ARG A 120 2.79 -17.64 4.01
CA ARG A 120 3.80 -16.98 4.77
C ARG A 120 3.95 -17.67 6.10
N ARG A 121 5.17 -18.00 6.45
CA ARG A 121 5.41 -18.53 7.78
C ARG A 121 5.21 -17.45 8.80
N ALA A 122 4.47 -17.83 9.79
CA ALA A 122 4.28 -16.90 10.86
C ALA A 122 5.56 -16.77 11.61
N GLY A 123 6.03 -16.35 11.58
CA GLY A 123 6.96 -16.34 12.05
C GLY A 123 7.97 -16.59 11.75
N VAL A 124 8.03 -16.80 11.20
CA VAL A 124 8.85 -17.08 10.87
C VAL A 124 9.34 -16.45 11.53
N THR A 125 9.18 -16.69 11.69
CA THR A 125 9.21 -16.43 12.26
C THR A 125 8.96 -16.38 13.16
N ALA A 126 9.05 -16.86 13.41
CA ALA A 126 8.49 -16.96 14.10
C ALA A 126 8.12 -16.45 14.91
N GLU A 127 8.03 -16.40 14.96
CA GLU A 127 7.36 -16.02 15.49
C GLU A 127 6.35 -15.62 15.84
N ARG A 128 6.04 -15.62 15.68
CA ARG A 128 4.85 -15.44 15.85
C ARG A 128 3.94 -16.32 15.72
N GLU A 129 3.95 -17.07 15.85
CA GLU A 129 3.16 -17.82 15.50
C GLU A 129 2.08 -17.96 16.14
N GLY A 130 1.79 -17.90 16.12
CA GLY A 130 0.69 -18.12 16.74
C GLY A 130 -0.33 -18.75 16.22
N PRO A 131 -0.75 -19.48 16.02
CA PRO A 131 -1.61 -20.01 15.33
C PRO A 131 -2.80 -19.76 14.76
N THR A 132 -2.62 -20.07 14.72
CA THR A 132 -3.60 -19.76 14.10
C THR A 132 -4.55 -19.60 13.74
N ARG A 133 -4.68 -19.87 13.22
CA ARG A 133 -5.80 -19.63 12.60
C ARG A 133 -6.06 -19.49 11.91
N GLU A 134 -5.88 -19.83 11.67
CA GLU A 134 -6.55 -19.62 10.94
C GLU A 134 -6.90 -19.41 10.48
N GLN A 135 -6.65 -19.87 10.55
CA GLN A 135 -7.44 -19.58 10.02
C GLN A 135 -7.92 -19.19 9.53
N ASN A 136 -7.72 -19.93 9.48
CA ASN A 136 -8.69 -19.50 8.88
C ASN A 136 -8.99 -19.24 8.31
N HIS A 137 -8.87 -19.67 8.13
CA HIS A 137 -9.75 -19.38 7.35
C HIS A 137 -10.08 -19.23 6.62
N PRO A 138 -9.90 -19.70 6.97
CA PRO A 138 -10.71 -19.57 6.15
C PRO A 138 -10.86 -19.31 5.45
N PHE A 139 -10.35 -19.36 5.43
CA PHE A 139 -11.00 -19.03 4.70
C PHE A 139 -10.80 -19.33 4.06
N ASP A 140 -10.57 -19.76 4.39
CA ASP A 140 -10.95 -19.91 3.91
C ASP A 140 -11.20 -20.18 3.10
N ALA A 141 -10.57 -20.97 3.59
CA ALA A 141 -11.38 -21.03 3.13
C ALA A 141 -11.63 -21.37 2.34
N PRO A 142 -11.18 -21.60 2.30
CA PRO A 142 -11.73 -21.77 1.77
C PRO A 142 -11.60 -22.14 1.02
N GLN A 143 -11.02 -22.19 1.47
CA GLN A 143 -11.13 -22.40 1.24
C GLN A 143 -11.18 -22.89 0.40
N THR A 144 -10.58 -23.84 0.55
CA THR A 144 -10.92 -24.10 0.26
C THR A 144 -10.79 -24.69 -0.34
N ARG A 145 -10.31 -25.08 -0.14
CA ARG A 145 -10.49 -25.37 -0.20
C ARG A 145 -10.35 -25.97 -0.88
N PRO A 146 -9.74 -26.83 -0.57
CA PRO A 146 -9.99 -27.04 -0.80
C PRO A 146 -9.94 -27.36 -1.05
N ALA A 147 -9.10 -28.31 -0.73
CA ALA A 147 -9.62 -28.14 -0.57
C ALA A 147 -9.65 -28.49 -0.64
N ALA A 148 -8.91 -29.16 -0.37
CA ALA A 148 -9.41 -29.00 -0.14
C ALA A 148 -9.39 -29.39 -0.14
N ASP A 149 -8.73 -29.96 0.10
CA ASP A 149 -9.15 -29.76 0.30
C ASP A 149 -8.93 -30.03 0.64
N THR A 150 -8.19 -30.65 1.10
CA THR A 150 -8.53 -30.36 1.55
C THR A 150 -8.48 -30.51 1.94
N PRO A 151 -7.89 -31.03 2.43
CA PRO A 151 -8.39 -30.66 2.82
C PRO A 151 -8.33 -30.49 3.19
N VAL A 152 -7.69 -30.78 3.29
CA VAL A 152 -8.23 -29.99 3.72
C VAL A 152 -8.31 -29.69 4.05
N LEU A 153 -7.65 -30.01 4.14
CA LEU A 153 -8.15 -29.19 4.43
C LEU A 153 -8.20 -28.78 4.59
N GLY A 154 -7.30 -28.99 4.84
CA GLY A 154 -7.89 -28.21 4.97
C GLY A 154 -7.79 -27.82 4.92
N HIS A 155 -7.36 -27.30 5.13
CA HIS A 155 -7.69 -26.42 5.01
C HIS A 155 -7.72 -26.27 4.87
#